data_6a56880a70ba58e6a231b1de333b96d3
#
_entry.id   6a56880a70ba58e6a231b1de333b96d3
#
_cell.length_a   1.000
_cell.length_b   1.000
_cell.length_c   1.000
_cell.angle_alpha   90.00
_cell.angle_beta   90.00
_cell.angle_gamma   90.00
#
_symmetry.space_group_name_H-M   'P 1'
#
loop_
_entity.id
_entity.type
_entity.pdbx_description
1 polymer ?
#
loop_
_entity_poly.entity_id
_entity_poly.type
_entity_poly.pdbx_seq_one_letter_code
_entity_poly.pdbx_strand_id
1 'polypeptide(L)'
;VGSEMCIRDSCATVPGTSIMVKNLFAYVPARRKYLSKDNVELSHIIHEFERLALVNTSIDFTLIHNDTTVHQLLRSSLRGRIGDLFGKSVERQIVPLQTETSIVKLSGFVGVPGFARRRGYHQYLFVNGRNMRHRYFQRAIASCFENLIAADAQPSYFINFEVDPERIDVNVHPQKHEIKFEDEAAIWQILVAAVKEALGKSNAIGAIDFDVNDAPDIPPFQPSTDIAAPADADDTSYNPFTADTTVPPISRFGDGQRQ
;
A
#
# COMPACT_ATOMS: atom_id res chain seq x y z
N VAL A 1 22.47 14.28 -44.96
CA VAL A 1 21.68 15.03 -44.00
C VAL A 1 20.29 15.18 -44.58
N GLY A 2 19.41 14.21 -44.33
CA GLY A 2 18.03 14.27 -44.77
C GLY A 2 17.23 15.14 -43.81
N SER A 3 16.73 16.28 -44.28
CA SER A 3 15.71 17.03 -43.57
C SER A 3 14.42 16.24 -43.62
N GLU A 4 13.97 15.71 -42.49
CA GLU A 4 12.65 15.12 -42.37
C GLU A 4 11.62 16.24 -42.53
N MET A 5 10.91 16.24 -43.67
CA MET A 5 9.75 17.10 -43.83
C MET A 5 8.63 16.59 -42.93
N CYS A 6 8.30 17.35 -41.91
CA CYS A 6 7.06 17.15 -41.16
C CYS A 6 5.89 17.48 -42.08
N ILE A 7 5.25 16.47 -42.63
CA ILE A 7 3.99 16.61 -43.37
C ILE A 7 2.90 16.86 -42.32
N ARG A 8 2.33 18.06 -42.32
CA ARG A 8 1.12 18.38 -41.56
C ARG A 8 -0.09 18.16 -42.47
N ASP A 9 -0.71 17.01 -42.34
CA ASP A 9 -2.00 16.78 -42.97
C ASP A 9 -3.12 17.18 -41.98
N SER A 10 -4.07 17.96 -42.46
CA SER A 10 -5.29 18.27 -41.76
C SER A 10 -6.36 17.25 -42.12
N CYS A 11 -6.81 16.45 -41.17
CA CYS A 11 -7.95 15.56 -41.38
C CYS A 11 -9.06 15.94 -40.38
N ALA A 12 -10.31 15.75 -40.77
CA ALA A 12 -11.48 15.95 -39.93
C ALA A 12 -11.59 14.79 -38.94
N THR A 13 -10.90 14.90 -37.78
CA THR A 13 -10.92 13.90 -36.73
C THR A 13 -11.27 14.57 -35.41
N VAL A 14 -11.66 13.76 -34.44
CA VAL A 14 -11.81 14.20 -33.02
C VAL A 14 -10.46 14.78 -32.56
N PRO A 15 -10.44 15.89 -31.79
CA PRO A 15 -9.21 16.46 -31.28
C PRO A 15 -8.38 15.40 -30.47
N GLY A 16 -7.09 15.28 -30.82
CA GLY A 16 -6.21 14.31 -30.19
C GLY A 16 -4.83 14.29 -30.85
N THR A 17 -3.96 13.43 -30.32
CA THR A 17 -2.60 13.24 -30.85
C THR A 17 -2.34 11.75 -31.06
N SER A 18 -1.80 11.40 -32.24
CA SER A 18 -1.31 10.05 -32.53
C SER A 18 0.19 10.10 -32.78
N ILE A 19 0.95 9.30 -32.02
CA ILE A 19 2.41 9.22 -32.17
C ILE A 19 2.76 7.78 -32.54
N MET A 20 3.49 7.58 -33.63
CA MET A 20 3.95 6.27 -34.06
C MET A 20 5.48 6.22 -34.08
N VAL A 21 6.05 5.29 -33.31
CA VAL A 21 7.49 5.04 -33.28
C VAL A 21 7.76 3.70 -33.94
N LYS A 22 8.51 3.71 -35.04
CA LYS A 22 8.87 2.51 -35.81
C LYS A 22 10.38 2.30 -35.80
N ASN A 23 10.81 1.05 -35.84
CA ASN A 23 12.21 0.65 -36.02
C ASN A 23 13.15 1.32 -35.00
N LEU A 24 12.77 1.26 -33.68
CA LEU A 24 13.55 1.86 -32.60
C LEU A 24 15.02 1.40 -32.67
N PHE A 25 15.94 2.37 -32.69
CA PHE A 25 17.39 2.18 -32.87
C PHE A 25 17.85 1.50 -34.16
N ALA A 26 17.07 1.55 -35.25
CA ALA A 26 17.47 0.97 -36.55
C ALA A 26 18.83 1.49 -37.03
N TYR A 27 19.07 2.80 -36.84
CA TYR A 27 20.29 3.46 -37.26
C TYR A 27 21.37 3.59 -36.20
N VAL A 28 21.16 2.99 -35.01
CA VAL A 28 22.11 3.02 -33.87
C VAL A 28 22.37 1.60 -33.37
N PRO A 29 23.18 0.80 -34.09
CA PRO A 29 23.41 -0.61 -33.74
C PRO A 29 23.91 -0.83 -32.31
N ALA A 30 24.73 0.11 -31.80
CA ALA A 30 25.23 0.06 -30.43
C ALA A 30 24.08 0.08 -29.40
N ARG A 31 23.08 0.93 -29.58
CA ARG A 31 21.90 0.98 -28.67
C ARG A 31 20.99 -0.23 -28.83
N ARG A 32 20.90 -0.81 -30.02
CA ARG A 32 20.12 -2.03 -30.26
C ARG A 32 20.64 -3.22 -29.45
N LYS A 33 21.95 -3.30 -29.22
CA LYS A 33 22.59 -4.35 -28.41
C LYS A 33 22.23 -4.26 -26.92
N TYR A 34 21.77 -3.10 -26.44
CA TYR A 34 21.35 -2.93 -25.04
C TYR A 34 19.89 -3.31 -24.79
N LEU A 35 19.10 -3.56 -25.84
CA LEU A 35 17.74 -4.08 -25.68
C LEU A 35 17.84 -5.52 -25.14
N SER A 36 17.12 -5.76 -24.07
CA SER A 36 16.98 -7.05 -23.44
C SER A 36 16.06 -7.98 -24.25
N LYS A 37 15.73 -9.14 -23.71
CA LYS A 37 14.72 -10.02 -24.29
C LYS A 37 13.35 -9.34 -24.22
N ASP A 38 12.46 -9.62 -25.19
CA ASP A 38 11.15 -8.98 -25.33
C ASP A 38 10.32 -9.00 -24.03
N ASN A 39 10.33 -10.12 -23.28
CA ASN A 39 9.61 -10.22 -22.01
C ASN A 39 10.17 -9.27 -20.92
N VAL A 40 11.48 -8.99 -20.95
CA VAL A 40 12.12 -8.08 -20.00
C VAL A 40 11.78 -6.65 -20.35
N GLU A 41 11.84 -6.30 -21.65
CA GLU A 41 11.44 -4.98 -22.15
C GLU A 41 9.95 -4.72 -21.89
N LEU A 42 9.10 -5.73 -22.10
CA LEU A 42 7.67 -5.62 -21.76
C LEU A 42 7.47 -5.33 -20.27
N SER A 43 8.21 -6.00 -19.41
CA SER A 43 8.14 -5.73 -17.95
C SER A 43 8.53 -4.29 -17.62
N HIS A 44 9.57 -3.75 -18.27
CA HIS A 44 9.97 -2.36 -18.11
C HIS A 44 8.86 -1.39 -18.59
N ILE A 45 8.23 -1.69 -19.73
CA ILE A 45 7.11 -0.89 -20.27
C ILE A 45 5.93 -0.91 -19.31
N ILE A 46 5.55 -2.07 -18.78
CA ILE A 46 4.46 -2.20 -17.80
C ILE A 46 4.78 -1.37 -16.55
N HIS A 47 6.00 -1.44 -16.01
CA HIS A 47 6.36 -0.63 -14.84
C HIS A 47 6.32 0.88 -15.10
N GLU A 48 6.73 1.35 -16.29
CA GLU A 48 6.59 2.77 -16.62
C GLU A 48 5.11 3.17 -16.80
N PHE A 49 4.30 2.29 -17.40
CA PHE A 49 2.86 2.48 -17.52
C PHE A 49 2.18 2.57 -16.14
N GLU A 50 2.51 1.66 -15.20
CA GLU A 50 2.02 1.67 -13.81
C GLU A 50 2.31 3.00 -13.12
N ARG A 51 3.54 3.52 -13.27
CA ARG A 51 3.96 4.81 -12.69
C ARG A 51 3.13 5.96 -13.23
N LEU A 52 2.92 6.01 -14.56
CA LEU A 52 2.10 7.05 -15.20
C LEU A 52 0.64 6.95 -14.77
N ALA A 53 0.10 5.74 -14.70
CA ALA A 53 -1.30 5.50 -14.36
C ALA A 53 -1.60 5.82 -12.88
N LEU A 54 -0.64 5.59 -11.96
CA LEU A 54 -0.79 5.90 -10.54
C LEU A 54 -0.83 7.40 -10.26
N VAL A 55 -0.06 8.19 -11.01
CA VAL A 55 -0.03 9.65 -10.85
C VAL A 55 -1.26 10.31 -11.48
N ASN A 56 -1.71 9.79 -12.63
CA ASN A 56 -2.77 10.40 -13.43
C ASN A 56 -4.08 9.63 -13.28
N THR A 57 -4.64 9.60 -12.08
CA THR A 57 -5.84 8.83 -11.77
C THR A 57 -7.11 9.34 -12.45
N SER A 58 -7.12 10.60 -12.87
CA SER A 58 -8.23 11.25 -13.58
C SER A 58 -8.27 10.95 -15.09
N ILE A 59 -7.29 10.21 -15.62
CA ILE A 59 -7.18 9.88 -17.04
C ILE A 59 -7.45 8.40 -17.24
N ASP A 60 -8.16 8.07 -18.32
CA ASP A 60 -8.36 6.69 -18.75
C ASP A 60 -7.11 6.20 -19.49
N PHE A 61 -6.64 4.99 -19.20
CA PHE A 61 -5.47 4.40 -19.82
C PHE A 61 -5.80 3.03 -20.40
N THR A 62 -5.28 2.74 -21.58
CA THR A 62 -5.31 1.40 -22.17
C THR A 62 -3.93 1.00 -22.64
N LEU A 63 -3.43 -0.14 -22.19
CA LEU A 63 -2.19 -0.75 -22.67
C LEU A 63 -2.51 -2.01 -23.46
N ILE A 64 -2.10 -2.03 -24.71
CA ILE A 64 -2.28 -3.14 -25.63
C ILE A 64 -0.91 -3.68 -26.05
N HIS A 65 -0.74 -4.99 -26.01
CA HIS A 65 0.47 -5.69 -26.49
C HIS A 65 0.07 -6.85 -27.38
N ASN A 66 0.57 -6.86 -28.64
CA ASN A 66 0.25 -7.87 -29.64
C ASN A 66 -1.27 -8.13 -29.75
N ASP A 67 -2.04 -7.07 -29.98
CA ASP A 67 -3.51 -7.07 -30.11
C ASP A 67 -4.27 -7.56 -28.86
N THR A 68 -3.57 -7.84 -27.77
CA THR A 68 -4.17 -8.23 -26.51
C THR A 68 -4.14 -7.05 -25.53
N THR A 69 -5.29 -6.72 -24.92
CA THR A 69 -5.37 -5.69 -23.89
C THR A 69 -4.75 -6.22 -22.59
N VAL A 70 -3.64 -5.60 -22.19
CA VAL A 70 -2.93 -5.91 -20.93
C VAL A 70 -3.59 -5.20 -19.76
N HIS A 71 -3.88 -3.91 -19.92
CA HIS A 71 -4.57 -3.09 -18.93
C HIS A 71 -5.60 -2.19 -19.59
N GLN A 72 -6.76 -2.09 -18.95
CA GLN A 72 -7.79 -1.10 -19.29
C GLN A 72 -8.22 -0.43 -17.99
N LEU A 73 -7.82 0.80 -17.78
CA LEU A 73 -7.97 1.56 -16.55
C LEU A 73 -8.87 2.77 -16.84
N LEU A 74 -10.01 2.79 -16.19
CA LEU A 74 -10.90 3.96 -16.22
C LEU A 74 -10.47 4.95 -15.14
N ARG A 75 -10.85 6.23 -15.29
CA ARG A 75 -10.65 7.24 -14.24
C ARG A 75 -11.23 6.76 -12.90
N SER A 76 -10.46 6.90 -11.84
CA SER A 76 -10.86 6.40 -10.53
C SER A 76 -10.08 7.13 -9.41
N SER A 77 -10.37 6.83 -8.15
CA SER A 77 -9.53 7.25 -7.03
C SER A 77 -8.18 6.53 -7.07
N LEU A 78 -7.17 7.05 -6.37
CA LEU A 78 -5.86 6.37 -6.26
C LEU A 78 -6.01 4.95 -5.70
N ARG A 79 -6.89 4.74 -4.71
CA ARG A 79 -7.17 3.42 -4.15
C ARG A 79 -7.76 2.47 -5.20
N GLY A 80 -8.77 2.93 -5.95
CA GLY A 80 -9.36 2.15 -7.04
C GLY A 80 -8.32 1.81 -8.12
N ARG A 81 -7.51 2.80 -8.54
CA ARG A 81 -6.41 2.62 -9.49
C ARG A 81 -5.39 1.57 -9.05
N ILE A 82 -5.01 1.56 -7.78
CA ILE A 82 -4.15 0.52 -7.19
C ILE A 82 -4.82 -0.85 -7.31
N GLY A 83 -6.12 -0.93 -7.00
CA GLY A 83 -6.89 -2.17 -7.14
C GLY A 83 -7.00 -2.67 -8.57
N ASP A 84 -7.13 -1.78 -9.55
CA ASP A 84 -7.23 -2.11 -10.97
C ASP A 84 -5.87 -2.56 -11.56
N LEU A 85 -4.75 -1.99 -11.07
CA LEU A 85 -3.40 -2.36 -11.50
C LEU A 85 -2.89 -3.64 -10.84
N PHE A 86 -3.03 -3.76 -9.52
CA PHE A 86 -2.37 -4.79 -8.71
C PHE A 86 -3.32 -5.83 -8.11
N GLY A 87 -4.61 -5.64 -8.33
CA GLY A 87 -5.66 -6.53 -7.87
C GLY A 87 -6.36 -6.09 -6.58
N LYS A 88 -7.59 -6.55 -6.40
CA LYS A 88 -8.45 -6.19 -5.26
C LYS A 88 -7.88 -6.64 -3.90
N SER A 89 -7.03 -7.66 -3.89
CA SER A 89 -6.31 -8.09 -2.69
C SER A 89 -5.39 -6.99 -2.16
N VAL A 90 -4.67 -6.28 -3.05
CA VAL A 90 -3.79 -5.15 -2.67
C VAL A 90 -4.64 -3.99 -2.14
N GLU A 91 -5.73 -3.67 -2.83
CA GLU A 91 -6.64 -2.57 -2.45
C GLU A 91 -7.21 -2.72 -1.03
N ARG A 92 -7.50 -3.95 -0.60
CA ARG A 92 -8.04 -4.24 0.75
C ARG A 92 -6.99 -4.13 1.86
N GLN A 93 -5.72 -4.29 1.52
CA GLN A 93 -4.63 -4.42 2.48
C GLN A 93 -3.75 -3.15 2.54
N ILE A 94 -4.26 -2.03 2.05
CA ILE A 94 -3.61 -0.73 2.15
C ILE A 94 -4.41 0.22 3.04
N VAL A 95 -3.70 0.97 3.87
CA VAL A 95 -4.27 2.00 4.76
C VAL A 95 -3.90 3.38 4.25
N PRO A 96 -4.81 4.37 4.38
CA PRO A 96 -4.55 5.72 3.92
C PRO A 96 -3.48 6.39 4.81
N LEU A 97 -2.62 7.16 4.16
CA LEU A 97 -1.65 8.05 4.76
C LEU A 97 -1.93 9.46 4.27
N GLN A 98 -2.15 10.39 5.18
CA GLN A 98 -2.33 11.79 4.87
C GLN A 98 -1.78 12.64 6.01
N THR A 99 -0.85 13.51 5.69
CA THR A 99 -0.23 14.45 6.64
C THR A 99 0.11 15.73 5.90
N GLU A 100 -0.22 16.85 6.47
CA GLU A 100 0.06 18.18 5.92
C GLU A 100 0.86 19.01 6.91
N THR A 101 1.98 19.53 6.46
CA THR A 101 2.88 20.39 7.23
C THR A 101 3.29 21.56 6.38
N SER A 102 4.00 22.53 6.95
CA SER A 102 4.56 23.68 6.22
C SER A 102 5.71 23.32 5.27
N ILE A 103 6.29 22.12 5.39
CA ILE A 103 7.45 21.68 4.60
C ILE A 103 7.00 20.75 3.49
N VAL A 104 6.12 19.81 3.78
CA VAL A 104 5.66 18.77 2.85
C VAL A 104 4.23 18.37 3.17
N LYS A 105 3.46 18.09 2.13
CA LYS A 105 2.19 17.40 2.21
C LYS A 105 2.37 15.99 1.68
N LEU A 106 2.08 15.01 2.53
CA LEU A 106 2.13 13.59 2.22
C LEU A 106 0.72 13.05 2.02
N SER A 107 0.52 12.32 0.94
CA SER A 107 -0.74 11.65 0.66
C SER A 107 -0.49 10.28 0.01
N GLY A 108 -1.40 9.35 0.22
CA GLY A 108 -1.29 8.03 -0.41
C GLY A 108 -1.68 6.88 0.49
N PHE A 109 -1.01 5.75 0.31
CA PHE A 109 -1.34 4.50 0.99
C PHE A 109 -0.09 3.72 1.38
N VAL A 110 -0.19 3.00 2.50
CA VAL A 110 0.84 2.08 2.99
C VAL A 110 0.20 0.72 3.24
N GLY A 111 0.87 -0.36 2.87
CA GLY A 111 0.40 -1.72 3.10
C GLY A 111 0.44 -2.10 4.58
N VAL A 112 -0.55 -2.85 5.04
CA VAL A 112 -0.53 -3.40 6.41
C VAL A 112 0.64 -4.39 6.57
N PRO A 113 1.22 -4.56 7.77
CA PRO A 113 2.35 -5.46 8.00
C PRO A 113 2.13 -6.89 7.53
N GLY A 114 0.92 -7.44 7.72
CA GLY A 114 0.57 -8.79 7.25
C GLY A 114 0.59 -8.96 5.73
N PHE A 115 0.68 -7.88 4.97
CA PHE A 115 0.78 -7.88 3.51
C PHE A 115 2.21 -7.74 2.99
N ALA A 116 3.20 -7.56 3.85
CA ALA A 116 4.60 -7.50 3.45
C ALA A 116 5.04 -8.82 2.79
N ARG A 117 5.80 -8.74 1.70
CA ARG A 117 6.18 -9.90 0.88
C ARG A 117 7.66 -9.88 0.55
N ARG A 118 8.26 -11.04 0.37
CA ARG A 118 9.63 -11.19 -0.13
C ARG A 118 9.78 -10.81 -1.60
N ARG A 119 8.74 -11.03 -2.41
CA ARG A 119 8.67 -10.72 -3.85
C ARG A 119 7.27 -10.22 -4.21
N GLY A 120 7.18 -9.43 -5.28
CA GLY A 120 5.90 -8.87 -5.74
C GLY A 120 5.34 -7.80 -4.80
N TYR A 121 6.22 -7.08 -4.09
CA TYR A 121 5.87 -5.88 -3.35
C TYR A 121 5.84 -4.67 -4.28
N HIS A 122 5.07 -3.66 -3.92
CA HIS A 122 4.86 -2.47 -4.74
C HIS A 122 5.37 -1.24 -4.00
N GLN A 123 6.41 -0.61 -4.51
CA GLN A 123 7.06 0.54 -3.87
C GLN A 123 7.10 1.73 -4.81
N TYR A 124 6.15 2.65 -4.63
CA TYR A 124 6.01 3.84 -5.45
C TYR A 124 6.10 5.10 -4.60
N LEU A 125 7.06 5.95 -4.94
CA LEU A 125 7.20 7.30 -4.39
C LEU A 125 7.05 8.30 -5.53
N PHE A 126 6.27 9.32 -5.29
CA PHE A 126 6.07 10.42 -6.23
C PHE A 126 6.33 11.76 -5.55
N VAL A 127 6.83 12.71 -6.29
CA VAL A 127 6.97 14.10 -5.86
C VAL A 127 6.41 15.02 -6.93
N ASN A 128 5.47 15.87 -6.57
CA ASN A 128 4.81 16.80 -7.48
C ASN A 128 4.38 16.13 -8.80
N GLY A 129 3.80 14.92 -8.73
CA GLY A 129 3.36 14.16 -9.89
C GLY A 129 4.47 13.46 -10.69
N ARG A 130 5.71 13.38 -10.18
CA ARG A 130 6.81 12.66 -10.81
C ARG A 130 7.22 11.45 -9.99
N ASN A 131 7.48 10.32 -10.65
CA ASN A 131 8.07 9.17 -9.98
C ASN A 131 9.49 9.50 -9.51
N MET A 132 9.79 9.15 -8.24
CA MET A 132 11.12 9.29 -7.68
C MET A 132 11.64 7.98 -7.08
N ARG A 133 12.96 7.85 -7.07
CA ARG A 133 13.69 6.82 -6.31
C ARG A 133 14.53 7.52 -5.27
N HIS A 134 14.20 7.34 -4.01
CA HIS A 134 14.89 8.01 -2.92
C HIS A 134 15.23 7.02 -1.81
N ARG A 135 16.46 6.52 -1.81
CA ARG A 135 16.92 5.47 -0.88
C ARG A 135 16.77 5.87 0.59
N TYR A 136 16.95 7.14 0.91
CA TYR A 136 16.81 7.65 2.26
C TYR A 136 15.35 7.51 2.74
N PHE A 137 14.38 7.95 1.95
CA PHE A 137 12.97 7.80 2.29
C PHE A 137 12.48 6.34 2.26
N GLN A 138 13.03 5.50 1.39
CA GLN A 138 12.76 4.06 1.44
C GLN A 138 13.19 3.45 2.76
N ARG A 139 14.37 3.85 3.30
CA ARG A 139 14.83 3.42 4.63
C ARG A 139 13.94 3.96 5.74
N ALA A 140 13.45 5.22 5.63
CA ALA A 140 12.49 5.79 6.58
C ALA A 140 11.23 4.92 6.71
N ILE A 141 10.66 4.52 5.56
CA ILE A 141 9.48 3.67 5.54
C ILE A 141 9.83 2.28 6.10
N ALA A 142 10.92 1.67 5.65
CA ALA A 142 11.36 0.35 6.12
C ALA A 142 11.56 0.31 7.64
N SER A 143 12.14 1.36 8.25
CA SER A 143 12.34 1.44 9.70
C SER A 143 11.02 1.43 10.50
N CYS A 144 9.90 1.88 9.90
CA CYS A 144 8.60 1.81 10.54
C CYS A 144 8.03 0.40 10.61
N PHE A 145 8.56 -0.51 9.79
CA PHE A 145 8.16 -1.92 9.72
C PHE A 145 9.10 -2.86 10.47
N GLU A 146 10.22 -2.35 11.02
CA GLU A 146 11.10 -3.14 11.88
C GLU A 146 10.30 -3.77 13.01
N ASN A 147 10.50 -5.07 13.25
CA ASN A 147 9.76 -5.89 14.21
C ASN A 147 8.26 -6.15 13.90
N LEU A 148 7.73 -5.60 12.81
CA LEU A 148 6.35 -5.86 12.37
C LEU A 148 6.28 -6.88 11.24
N ILE A 149 7.38 -7.05 10.49
CA ILE A 149 7.47 -7.96 9.34
C ILE A 149 8.72 -8.84 9.42
N ALA A 150 8.75 -9.94 8.67
CA ALA A 150 9.94 -10.78 8.58
C ALA A 150 11.12 -10.01 7.96
N ALA A 151 12.34 -10.31 8.36
CA ALA A 151 13.56 -9.56 7.98
C ALA A 151 13.82 -9.49 6.46
N ASP A 152 13.30 -10.46 5.72
CA ASP A 152 13.43 -10.53 4.25
C ASP A 152 12.16 -10.06 3.49
N ALA A 153 11.12 -9.66 4.22
CA ALA A 153 9.91 -9.09 3.62
C ALA A 153 10.05 -7.59 3.42
N GLN A 154 9.35 -7.08 2.42
CA GLN A 154 9.31 -5.66 2.07
C GLN A 154 7.88 -5.14 2.12
N PRO A 155 7.65 -3.94 2.68
CA PRO A 155 6.34 -3.31 2.68
C PRO A 155 5.99 -2.77 1.29
N SER A 156 4.71 -2.77 0.96
CA SER A 156 4.18 -2.05 -0.19
C SER A 156 3.74 -0.65 0.22
N TYR A 157 3.97 0.35 -0.63
CA TYR A 157 3.53 1.72 -0.40
C TYR A 157 3.38 2.50 -1.70
N PHE A 158 2.49 3.50 -1.66
CA PHE A 158 2.14 4.40 -2.76
C PHE A 158 2.01 5.80 -2.18
N ILE A 159 3.11 6.56 -2.10
CA ILE A 159 3.16 7.83 -1.38
C ILE A 159 3.51 8.96 -2.34
N ASN A 160 2.70 10.00 -2.32
CA ASN A 160 2.93 11.25 -3.03
C ASN A 160 3.39 12.34 -2.06
N PHE A 161 4.43 13.05 -2.44
CA PHE A 161 5.00 14.19 -1.77
C PHE A 161 4.65 15.43 -2.57
N GLU A 162 3.95 16.36 -1.97
CA GLU A 162 3.77 17.70 -2.51
C GLU A 162 4.69 18.65 -1.73
N VAL A 163 5.67 19.20 -2.43
CA VAL A 163 6.72 20.08 -1.87
C VAL A 163 6.84 21.29 -2.78
N ASP A 164 7.19 22.43 -2.19
CA ASP A 164 7.47 23.62 -2.95
C ASP A 164 8.56 23.34 -4.00
N PRO A 165 8.31 23.60 -5.29
CA PRO A 165 9.30 23.39 -6.35
C PRO A 165 10.63 24.10 -6.14
N GLU A 166 10.65 25.23 -5.41
CA GLU A 166 11.88 25.99 -5.08
C GLU A 166 12.78 25.26 -4.06
N ARG A 167 12.22 24.30 -3.30
CA ARG A 167 12.92 23.52 -2.25
C ARG A 167 13.39 22.15 -2.72
N ILE A 168 13.25 21.84 -4.01
CA ILE A 168 13.68 20.60 -4.61
C ILE A 168 14.53 20.82 -5.85
N ASP A 169 15.60 20.03 -5.98
CA ASP A 169 16.38 19.97 -7.23
C ASP A 169 16.13 18.62 -7.94
N VAL A 170 15.50 18.69 -9.11
CA VAL A 170 15.17 17.55 -9.97
C VAL A 170 16.29 17.25 -10.97
N ASN A 171 17.23 18.18 -11.19
CA ASN A 171 18.26 18.08 -12.21
C ASN A 171 19.53 17.38 -11.72
N VAL A 172 19.44 16.47 -10.78
CA VAL A 172 20.57 15.75 -10.19
C VAL A 172 21.06 14.60 -11.08
N HIS A 173 20.17 13.93 -11.80
CA HIS A 173 20.49 12.77 -12.63
C HIS A 173 19.83 12.91 -14.02
N PRO A 174 20.50 12.44 -15.14
CA PRO A 174 19.93 12.50 -16.49
C PRO A 174 18.52 11.92 -16.63
N GLN A 175 18.22 10.86 -15.91
CA GLN A 175 16.89 10.21 -15.88
C GLN A 175 15.88 10.94 -14.98
N LYS A 176 16.30 11.95 -14.20
CA LYS A 176 15.44 12.76 -13.32
C LYS A 176 14.58 11.94 -12.33
N HIS A 177 15.06 10.76 -11.95
CA HIS A 177 14.43 9.91 -10.94
C HIS A 177 14.98 10.17 -9.53
N GLU A 178 16.16 10.76 -9.44
CA GLU A 178 16.77 11.17 -8.19
C GLU A 178 16.50 12.66 -7.97
N ILE A 179 15.94 12.99 -6.83
CA ILE A 179 15.54 14.35 -6.48
C ILE A 179 16.20 14.67 -5.15
N LYS A 180 16.79 15.86 -5.08
CA LYS A 180 17.39 16.36 -3.86
C LYS A 180 16.44 17.33 -3.19
N PHE A 181 16.25 17.19 -1.90
CA PHE A 181 15.40 18.05 -1.10
C PHE A 181 16.25 18.94 -0.20
N GLU A 182 15.84 20.16 0.01
CA GLU A 182 16.51 21.07 0.94
C GLU A 182 16.39 20.57 2.38
N ASP A 183 15.19 20.14 2.79
CA ASP A 183 14.86 19.73 4.15
C ASP A 183 14.72 18.20 4.31
N GLU A 184 15.63 17.44 3.74
CA GLU A 184 15.57 15.96 3.71
C GLU A 184 15.37 15.32 5.10
N ALA A 185 16.06 15.85 6.12
CA ALA A 185 15.97 15.33 7.48
C ALA A 185 14.61 15.62 8.13
N ALA A 186 14.03 16.80 7.89
CA ALA A 186 12.70 17.14 8.39
C ALA A 186 11.63 16.29 7.71
N ILE A 187 11.72 16.11 6.39
CA ILE A 187 10.80 15.27 5.62
C ILE A 187 10.88 13.81 6.10
N TRP A 188 12.09 13.30 6.43
CA TRP A 188 12.27 11.99 7.04
C TRP A 188 11.43 11.83 8.32
N GLN A 189 11.53 12.77 9.25
CA GLN A 189 10.81 12.70 10.52
C GLN A 189 9.29 12.74 10.32
N ILE A 190 8.82 13.61 9.42
CA ILE A 190 7.41 13.71 9.06
C ILE A 190 6.91 12.41 8.43
N LEU A 191 7.69 11.83 7.50
CA LEU A 191 7.34 10.57 6.84
C LEU A 191 7.25 9.41 7.84
N VAL A 192 8.23 9.27 8.74
CA VAL A 192 8.23 8.24 9.78
C VAL A 192 7.02 8.40 10.70
N ALA A 193 6.72 9.63 11.13
CA ALA A 193 5.55 9.89 11.97
C ALA A 193 4.24 9.53 11.25
N ALA A 194 4.09 9.96 9.99
CA ALA A 194 2.90 9.69 9.18
C ALA A 194 2.68 8.19 8.93
N VAL A 195 3.75 7.44 8.60
CA VAL A 195 3.66 5.99 8.40
C VAL A 195 3.32 5.27 9.68
N LYS A 196 3.95 5.61 10.82
CA LYS A 196 3.63 5.02 12.12
C LYS A 196 2.20 5.31 12.56
N GLU A 197 1.70 6.52 12.32
CA GLU A 197 0.31 6.89 12.60
C GLU A 197 -0.67 6.06 11.75
N ALA A 198 -0.41 5.91 10.45
CA ALA A 198 -1.24 5.11 9.56
C ALA A 198 -1.28 3.63 9.99
N LEU A 199 -0.12 3.05 10.36
CA LEU A 199 -0.03 1.68 10.87
C LEU A 199 -0.71 1.52 12.24
N GLY A 200 -0.57 2.50 13.13
CA GLY A 200 -1.23 2.50 14.44
C GLY A 200 -2.74 2.51 14.32
N LYS A 201 -3.28 3.33 13.43
CA LYS A 201 -4.73 3.36 13.14
C LYS A 201 -5.23 2.03 12.57
N SER A 202 -4.45 1.35 11.72
CA SER A 202 -4.84 0.05 11.16
C SER A 202 -4.86 -1.07 12.21
N ASN A 203 -3.97 -1.04 13.19
CA ASN A 203 -3.92 -2.01 14.28
C ASN A 203 -4.99 -1.74 15.35
N ALA A 204 -5.38 -0.47 15.55
CA ALA A 204 -6.45 -0.08 16.47
C ALA A 204 -7.85 -0.42 15.93
N ILE A 205 -8.01 -0.40 14.60
CA ILE A 205 -9.15 -0.96 13.91
C ILE A 205 -8.80 -2.43 13.66
N GLY A 206 -8.79 -3.25 14.71
CA GLY A 206 -8.88 -4.70 14.54
C GLY A 206 -10.07 -4.91 13.62
N ALA A 207 -9.83 -5.48 12.45
CA ALA A 207 -10.91 -5.81 11.52
C ALA A 207 -11.85 -6.76 12.27
N ILE A 208 -12.88 -6.21 12.88
CA ILE A 208 -14.06 -6.98 13.24
C ILE A 208 -14.69 -7.25 11.87
N ASP A 209 -14.27 -8.36 11.30
CA ASP A 209 -14.86 -8.90 10.08
C ASP A 209 -16.24 -9.42 10.48
N PHE A 210 -17.26 -8.59 10.26
CA PHE A 210 -18.64 -8.97 10.49
C PHE A 210 -19.18 -9.89 9.37
N ASP A 211 -18.41 -10.15 8.34
CA ASP A 211 -18.72 -11.14 7.31
C ASP A 211 -18.28 -12.56 7.75
N VAL A 212 -18.69 -12.95 8.94
CA VAL A 212 -18.57 -14.35 9.35
C VAL A 212 -19.74 -15.11 8.73
N ASN A 213 -19.53 -15.61 7.51
CA ASN A 213 -20.40 -16.65 6.94
C ASN A 213 -20.33 -17.97 7.72
N ASP A 214 -19.68 -17.97 8.87
CA ASP A 214 -19.49 -19.09 9.80
C ASP A 214 -20.07 -18.79 11.17
N ALA A 215 -21.07 -17.92 11.24
CA ALA A 215 -21.84 -17.77 12.48
C ALA A 215 -22.48 -19.12 12.76
N PRO A 216 -22.20 -19.75 13.93
CA PRO A 216 -22.93 -20.97 14.31
C PRO A 216 -24.41 -20.66 14.30
N ASP A 217 -25.19 -21.53 13.69
CA ASP A 217 -26.64 -21.42 13.61
C ASP A 217 -27.16 -21.40 15.06
N ILE A 218 -27.48 -20.21 15.56
CA ILE A 218 -28.04 -20.07 16.92
C ILE A 218 -29.50 -20.52 16.81
N PRO A 219 -29.87 -21.68 17.35
CA PRO A 219 -31.25 -22.13 17.28
C PRO A 219 -32.15 -21.09 17.92
N PRO A 220 -33.34 -20.80 17.35
CA PRO A 220 -34.24 -19.81 17.91
C PRO A 220 -34.56 -20.18 19.37
N PHE A 221 -34.43 -19.21 20.26
CA PHE A 221 -34.75 -19.36 21.68
C PHE A 221 -36.22 -19.83 21.78
N GLN A 222 -36.43 -21.07 22.18
CA GLN A 222 -37.73 -21.58 22.57
C GLN A 222 -37.92 -21.27 24.05
N PRO A 223 -38.84 -20.39 24.42
CA PRO A 223 -39.16 -20.19 25.83
C PRO A 223 -39.73 -21.51 26.36
N SER A 224 -38.95 -22.22 27.16
CA SER A 224 -39.45 -23.36 27.94
C SER A 224 -40.45 -22.82 28.94
N THR A 225 -41.69 -23.28 28.91
CA THR A 225 -42.83 -22.86 29.73
C THR A 225 -42.75 -23.35 31.15
N ASP A 226 -41.65 -24.00 31.59
CA ASP A 226 -41.41 -24.50 32.95
C ASP A 226 -40.14 -23.95 33.56
N ILE A 227 -40.03 -22.62 33.73
CA ILE A 227 -39.11 -22.06 34.70
C ILE A 227 -39.94 -21.89 35.98
N ALA A 228 -39.86 -22.87 36.88
CA ALA A 228 -40.28 -22.69 38.28
C ALA A 228 -39.48 -21.49 38.82
N ALA A 229 -40.18 -20.48 39.33
CA ALA A 229 -39.53 -19.36 39.98
C ALA A 229 -38.64 -19.90 41.09
N PRO A 230 -37.39 -19.40 41.22
CA PRO A 230 -36.55 -19.78 42.35
C PRO A 230 -37.30 -19.42 43.61
N ALA A 231 -37.40 -20.38 44.54
CA ALA A 231 -37.97 -20.12 45.87
C ALA A 231 -37.13 -19.01 46.52
N ASP A 232 -37.82 -17.96 46.97
CA ASP A 232 -37.20 -16.86 47.72
C ASP A 232 -36.49 -17.41 48.96
N ALA A 233 -35.20 -17.64 48.84
CA ALA A 233 -34.30 -17.78 49.97
C ALA A 233 -33.61 -16.45 50.17
N ASP A 234 -34.34 -15.48 50.70
CA ASP A 234 -33.77 -14.26 51.25
C ASP A 234 -32.92 -14.62 52.47
N ASP A 235 -31.70 -15.12 52.23
CA ASP A 235 -30.69 -15.18 53.28
C ASP A 235 -30.07 -13.77 53.44
N THR A 236 -30.74 -12.93 54.22
CA THR A 236 -30.29 -11.57 54.55
C THR A 236 -29.03 -11.57 55.43
N SER A 237 -28.44 -12.72 55.75
CA SER A 237 -27.23 -12.86 56.59
C SER A 237 -25.92 -12.90 55.82
N TYR A 238 -25.95 -13.00 54.48
CA TYR A 238 -24.74 -13.02 53.68
C TYR A 238 -24.13 -11.63 53.48
N ASN A 239 -23.06 -11.35 54.18
CA ASN A 239 -22.25 -10.15 53.96
C ASN A 239 -20.91 -10.52 53.33
N PRO A 240 -20.67 -10.22 52.05
CA PRO A 240 -19.46 -10.60 51.36
C PRO A 240 -18.19 -9.91 51.90
N PHE A 241 -18.30 -8.91 52.75
CA PHE A 241 -17.18 -8.17 53.33
C PHE A 241 -16.74 -8.68 54.72
N THR A 242 -17.37 -9.70 55.27
CA THR A 242 -17.03 -10.28 56.57
C THR A 242 -16.54 -11.74 56.51
N ALA A 243 -16.33 -12.27 55.30
CA ALA A 243 -15.76 -13.60 55.13
C ALA A 243 -14.27 -13.60 55.52
N ASP A 244 -13.89 -14.25 56.59
CA ASP A 244 -12.52 -14.49 57.01
C ASP A 244 -11.70 -15.14 55.91
N THR A 245 -10.63 -14.50 55.49
CA THR A 245 -9.65 -14.99 54.52
C THR A 245 -8.79 -16.08 55.12
N THR A 246 -9.29 -17.30 55.24
CA THR A 246 -8.45 -18.47 55.46
C THR A 246 -8.05 -19.03 54.07
N VAL A 247 -6.86 -18.63 53.63
CA VAL A 247 -6.23 -19.18 52.43
C VAL A 247 -5.83 -20.63 52.72
N PRO A 248 -6.30 -21.63 51.96
CA PRO A 248 -5.83 -23.00 52.12
C PRO A 248 -4.36 -23.12 51.67
N PRO A 249 -3.54 -23.96 52.30
CA PRO A 249 -2.12 -24.11 51.98
C PRO A 249 -1.93 -24.70 50.58
N ILE A 250 -1.07 -24.05 49.78
CA ILE A 250 -0.68 -24.50 48.46
C ILE A 250 0.12 -25.81 48.61
N SER A 251 -0.42 -26.95 48.18
CA SER A 251 0.30 -28.20 48.06
C SER A 251 1.39 -28.08 46.97
N ARG A 252 2.65 -28.23 47.36
CA ARG A 252 3.79 -28.35 46.44
C ARG A 252 3.59 -29.58 45.55
N PHE A 253 3.63 -29.37 44.22
CA PHE A 253 3.74 -30.44 43.27
C PHE A 253 5.07 -31.17 43.49
N GLY A 254 4.99 -32.47 43.74
CA GLY A 254 6.12 -33.35 43.95
C GLY A 254 6.92 -33.58 42.64
N ASP A 255 8.22 -33.70 42.84
CA ASP A 255 9.19 -34.16 41.84
C ASP A 255 8.79 -35.53 41.28
N GLY A 256 8.50 -35.60 39.99
CA GLY A 256 8.29 -36.84 39.22
C GLY A 256 9.58 -37.26 38.52
N GLN A 257 10.13 -38.35 38.97
CA GLN A 257 11.37 -39.01 38.56
C GLN A 257 11.48 -39.23 37.03
N ARG A 258 12.70 -39.05 36.56
CA ARG A 258 13.23 -39.62 35.30
C ARG A 258 13.30 -41.13 35.38
N GLN A 259 12.83 -41.80 34.33
CA GLN A 259 13.41 -43.01 33.75
C GLN A 259 13.30 -42.90 32.21
#